data_21e90a906df2c87fe7dcf154c0d8cae5
#
_entry.id   21e90a906df2c87fe7dcf154c0d8cae5
#
_cell.length_a   1.000
_cell.length_b   1.000
_cell.length_c   1.000
_cell.angle_alpha   90.00
_cell.angle_beta   90.00
_cell.angle_gamma   90.00
#
_symmetry.space_group_name_H-M   'P 1'
#
loop_
_entity.id
_entity.type
_entity.pdbx_description
1 polymer ?
#
loop_
_entity_poly.entity_id
_entity_poly.type
_entity_poly.pdbx_seq_one_letter_code
_entity_poly.pdbx_strand_id
1 'polypeptide(L)'
;MNFKDYNQSQLFLFPPTFEDLIPESHPVRVVNDIIEKIKIEPLLKAYKKEGNPSYHPKMMLKIMVFAYMENTYSSRRIEKLVRENVNFMWLSGMKMVDHNTIARFRSQRLQDAFKDIFRQVVLFLADEGLVSLKEMYTDGTKIEAQAGKYTFVWKKSIETNKAKMLQQLEELWTYAQNIAASEDKDPEPPEFTKISKEKIRETVESIDRKLSGSDTPDKKGKAKAKAKLRYIKNNFEQNLEKYELQEEILGERGSYSKTDPDATFMRMKDDHMGNGQLKPAYNPQISTENQFILHYSIHQQTTDSTTLPDHLEGFKETFGEEVFAGLESITTDAGYGSEENYEYLEQGGIEAYVKYNTFDKEQDGNYQQKHKAFSKEHLYYNKEQDFYVCPMGQRMEKTHQSKRKTTTGFEQTLSHYQARNCEGCPMRSMCHGSKRNRSIERNHNLERHREKARELLKSDEGITKRKRRCYDVEAVFAHMKHAHQFRRFTLKSLKKVEIEFGLHALAHNLRKKVA
;
A
#
# COMPACT_ATOMS: atom_id res chain seq x y z
N MET A 1 53.48 28.09 -23.66
CA MET A 1 52.51 27.18 -23.05
C MET A 1 52.75 25.81 -23.64
N ASN A 2 52.79 24.77 -22.81
CA ASN A 2 53.04 23.40 -23.28
C ASN A 2 51.71 22.64 -23.21
N PHE A 3 51.10 22.28 -24.34
CA PHE A 3 49.86 21.53 -24.44
C PHE A 3 50.18 20.09 -24.86
N LYS A 4 49.35 19.15 -24.44
CA LYS A 4 49.38 17.79 -24.94
C LYS A 4 48.90 17.78 -26.40
N ASP A 5 49.44 16.88 -27.20
CA ASP A 5 48.98 16.68 -28.58
C ASP A 5 47.50 16.32 -28.62
N TYR A 6 46.77 16.93 -29.55
CA TYR A 6 45.37 16.74 -29.77
C TYR A 6 45.07 16.49 -31.25
N ASN A 7 44.70 15.24 -31.56
CA ASN A 7 44.31 14.85 -32.90
C ASN A 7 43.05 13.97 -32.87
N GLN A 8 41.91 14.51 -33.29
CA GLN A 8 40.65 13.79 -33.36
C GLN A 8 40.62 12.70 -34.44
N SER A 9 41.50 12.80 -35.45
CA SER A 9 41.56 11.89 -36.57
C SER A 9 42.71 10.89 -36.46
N GLN A 10 43.25 10.69 -35.24
CA GLN A 10 44.33 9.74 -35.02
C GLN A 10 43.84 8.32 -35.32
N LEU A 11 44.55 7.64 -36.23
CA LEU A 11 44.29 6.24 -36.55
C LEU A 11 45.10 5.35 -35.62
N PHE A 12 44.43 4.33 -35.06
CA PHE A 12 45.07 3.28 -34.29
C PHE A 12 45.36 2.09 -35.21
N LEU A 13 46.55 1.54 -35.17
CA LEU A 13 46.89 0.33 -35.90
C LEU A 13 46.07 -0.88 -35.40
N PHE A 14 45.86 -0.94 -34.09
CA PHE A 14 44.92 -1.87 -33.41
C PHE A 14 43.90 -1.03 -32.65
N PRO A 15 42.65 -0.92 -33.13
CA PRO A 15 41.63 -0.19 -32.41
C PRO A 15 41.34 -0.89 -31.06
N PRO A 16 41.17 -0.12 -29.96
CA PRO A 16 40.88 -0.68 -28.66
C PRO A 16 39.53 -1.48 -28.70
N THR A 17 39.53 -2.62 -28.04
CA THR A 17 38.31 -3.37 -27.84
C THR A 17 37.43 -2.69 -26.77
N PHE A 18 36.14 -3.07 -26.65
CA PHE A 18 35.33 -2.57 -25.56
C PHE A 18 35.85 -2.98 -24.19
N GLU A 19 36.52 -4.14 -24.13
CA GLU A 19 37.20 -4.63 -22.92
C GLU A 19 38.29 -3.68 -22.44
N ASP A 20 39.07 -3.14 -23.38
CA ASP A 20 40.14 -2.18 -23.10
C ASP A 20 39.63 -0.79 -22.69
N LEU A 21 38.42 -0.43 -23.15
CA LEU A 21 37.79 0.88 -22.89
C LEU A 21 37.07 0.94 -21.53
N ILE A 22 36.75 -0.23 -20.91
CA ILE A 22 35.99 -0.31 -19.66
C ILE A 22 36.97 -0.73 -18.54
N PRO A 23 37.20 0.12 -17.52
CA PRO A 23 38.03 -0.24 -16.38
C PRO A 23 37.61 -1.54 -15.71
N GLU A 24 38.52 -2.31 -15.16
CA GLU A 24 38.23 -3.56 -14.44
C GLU A 24 37.28 -3.35 -13.24
N SER A 25 37.46 -2.22 -12.55
CA SER A 25 36.62 -1.85 -11.39
C SER A 25 35.28 -1.22 -11.76
N HIS A 26 34.92 -1.11 -13.05
CA HIS A 26 33.70 -0.41 -13.45
C HIS A 26 32.46 -1.20 -13.07
N PRO A 27 31.40 -0.57 -12.47
CA PRO A 27 30.17 -1.22 -12.03
C PRO A 27 29.46 -2.09 -13.09
N VAL A 28 29.63 -1.76 -14.37
CA VAL A 28 29.04 -2.54 -15.47
C VAL A 28 29.51 -3.98 -15.51
N ARG A 29 30.76 -4.25 -15.07
CA ARG A 29 31.31 -5.61 -15.01
C ARG A 29 30.62 -6.43 -13.93
N VAL A 30 30.37 -5.85 -12.76
CA VAL A 30 29.61 -6.51 -11.68
C VAL A 30 28.20 -6.88 -12.15
N VAL A 31 27.51 -5.98 -12.88
CA VAL A 31 26.22 -6.29 -13.48
C VAL A 31 26.32 -7.46 -14.44
N ASN A 32 27.33 -7.45 -15.32
CA ASN A 32 27.57 -8.54 -16.25
C ASN A 32 27.74 -9.88 -15.53
N ASP A 33 28.64 -9.93 -14.56
CA ASP A 33 29.02 -11.15 -13.86
C ASP A 33 27.90 -11.75 -13.03
N ILE A 34 27.13 -10.90 -12.32
CA ILE A 34 25.98 -11.34 -11.55
C ILE A 34 24.87 -11.87 -12.47
N ILE A 35 24.54 -11.13 -13.53
CA ILE A 35 23.47 -11.56 -14.44
C ILE A 35 23.86 -12.82 -15.23
N GLU A 36 25.15 -13.05 -15.51
CA GLU A 36 25.59 -14.31 -16.11
C GLU A 36 25.37 -15.54 -15.21
N LYS A 37 25.48 -15.38 -13.91
CA LYS A 37 25.24 -16.44 -12.92
C LYS A 37 23.76 -16.74 -12.71
N ILE A 38 22.86 -15.80 -13.04
CA ILE A 38 21.40 -15.98 -12.85
C ILE A 38 20.86 -17.06 -13.78
N LYS A 39 20.06 -17.95 -13.20
CA LYS A 39 19.24 -18.92 -13.94
C LYS A 39 18.01 -18.21 -14.50
N ILE A 40 17.82 -18.27 -15.81
CA ILE A 40 16.76 -17.52 -16.52
C ILE A 40 15.65 -18.40 -17.09
N GLU A 41 15.57 -19.66 -16.70
CA GLU A 41 14.56 -20.61 -17.20
C GLU A 41 13.11 -20.06 -17.07
N PRO A 42 12.72 -19.41 -15.94
CA PRO A 42 11.40 -18.78 -15.85
C PRO A 42 11.20 -17.67 -16.89
N LEU A 43 12.25 -16.87 -17.16
CA LEU A 43 12.20 -15.80 -18.15
C LEU A 43 12.10 -16.34 -19.59
N LEU A 44 12.73 -17.49 -19.88
CA LEU A 44 12.65 -18.12 -21.20
C LEU A 44 11.23 -18.58 -21.55
N LYS A 45 10.40 -18.92 -20.57
CA LYS A 45 8.98 -19.29 -20.78
C LYS A 45 8.16 -18.16 -21.42
N ALA A 46 8.58 -16.91 -21.24
CA ALA A 46 7.93 -15.74 -21.84
C ALA A 46 8.26 -15.58 -23.34
N TYR A 47 9.14 -16.40 -23.91
CA TYR A 47 9.55 -16.33 -25.32
C TYR A 47 8.92 -17.47 -26.13
N LYS A 48 8.46 -17.13 -27.33
CA LYS A 48 7.94 -18.12 -28.29
C LYS A 48 9.10 -18.83 -28.99
N LYS A 49 8.92 -20.13 -29.31
CA LYS A 49 9.92 -20.90 -30.05
C LYS A 49 9.97 -20.54 -31.54
N GLU A 50 8.89 -19.97 -32.07
CA GLU A 50 8.72 -19.63 -33.48
C GLU A 50 8.59 -18.12 -33.66
N GLY A 51 8.96 -17.62 -34.84
CA GLY A 51 8.89 -16.20 -35.21
C GLY A 51 10.26 -15.57 -35.41
N ASN A 52 10.29 -14.24 -35.53
CA ASN A 52 11.55 -13.50 -35.70
C ASN A 52 12.45 -13.67 -34.46
N PRO A 53 13.78 -13.81 -34.65
CA PRO A 53 14.73 -13.92 -33.56
C PRO A 53 14.62 -12.78 -32.55
N SER A 54 14.45 -13.13 -31.29
CA SER A 54 14.38 -12.16 -30.19
C SER A 54 15.79 -11.89 -29.64
N TYR A 55 16.00 -10.71 -29.05
CA TYR A 55 17.21 -10.42 -28.32
C TYR A 55 17.36 -11.37 -27.11
N HIS A 56 18.60 -11.74 -26.80
CA HIS A 56 18.87 -12.66 -25.69
C HIS A 56 18.39 -12.08 -24.35
N PRO A 57 17.63 -12.83 -23.52
CA PRO A 57 17.05 -12.30 -22.28
C PRO A 57 18.06 -11.78 -21.28
N LYS A 58 19.23 -12.44 -21.11
CA LYS A 58 20.30 -11.96 -20.23
C LYS A 58 20.84 -10.61 -20.69
N MET A 59 21.06 -10.42 -22.02
CA MET A 59 21.47 -9.15 -22.57
C MET A 59 20.50 -8.03 -22.24
N MET A 60 19.19 -8.29 -22.45
CA MET A 60 18.14 -7.33 -22.12
C MET A 60 18.09 -7.01 -20.61
N LEU A 61 18.29 -8.02 -19.76
CA LEU A 61 18.32 -7.85 -18.31
C LEU A 61 19.53 -7.01 -17.87
N LYS A 62 20.73 -7.28 -18.41
CA LYS A 62 21.94 -6.49 -18.14
C LYS A 62 21.75 -5.01 -18.49
N ILE A 63 21.25 -4.74 -19.71
CA ILE A 63 20.94 -3.37 -20.16
C ILE A 63 19.95 -2.71 -19.20
N MET A 64 18.89 -3.40 -18.82
CA MET A 64 17.85 -2.85 -17.95
C MET A 64 18.37 -2.54 -16.55
N VAL A 65 19.06 -3.48 -15.92
CA VAL A 65 19.61 -3.32 -14.57
C VAL A 65 20.65 -2.21 -14.54
N PHE A 66 21.57 -2.19 -15.51
CA PHE A 66 22.60 -1.15 -15.59
C PHE A 66 21.97 0.23 -15.85
N ALA A 67 20.92 0.32 -16.69
CA ALA A 67 20.19 1.58 -16.90
C ALA A 67 19.57 2.13 -15.60
N TYR A 68 19.01 1.25 -14.77
CA TYR A 68 18.48 1.65 -13.47
C TYR A 68 19.60 2.05 -12.50
N MET A 69 20.78 1.42 -12.57
CA MET A 69 21.96 1.87 -11.83
C MET A 69 22.42 3.27 -12.29
N GLU A 70 22.28 3.61 -13.57
CA GLU A 70 22.61 4.93 -14.12
C GLU A 70 21.45 5.94 -14.05
N ASN A 71 20.47 5.72 -13.20
CA ASN A 71 19.28 6.57 -13.03
C ASN A 71 18.52 6.85 -14.35
N THR A 72 18.58 5.91 -15.28
CA THR A 72 17.92 6.02 -16.58
C THR A 72 16.77 5.05 -16.68
N TYR A 73 15.54 5.57 -16.58
CA TYR A 73 14.29 4.78 -16.50
C TYR A 73 13.46 4.84 -17.79
N SER A 74 13.71 5.81 -18.65
CA SER A 74 13.00 5.98 -19.92
C SER A 74 13.54 5.03 -20.99
N SER A 75 12.68 4.20 -21.59
CA SER A 75 13.06 3.27 -22.66
C SER A 75 13.72 3.98 -23.86
N ARG A 76 13.28 5.21 -24.22
CA ARG A 76 13.91 6.00 -25.28
C ARG A 76 15.31 6.50 -24.92
N ARG A 77 15.54 6.86 -23.64
CA ARG A 77 16.89 7.21 -23.18
C ARG A 77 17.79 5.98 -23.15
N ILE A 78 17.28 4.83 -22.74
CA ILE A 78 18.03 3.56 -22.74
C ILE A 78 18.41 3.18 -24.19
N GLU A 79 17.48 3.28 -25.14
CA GLU A 79 17.77 3.09 -26.58
C GLU A 79 18.92 3.99 -27.05
N LYS A 80 18.90 5.28 -26.66
CA LYS A 80 19.98 6.22 -26.97
C LYS A 80 21.32 5.78 -26.37
N LEU A 81 21.31 5.38 -25.08
CA LEU A 81 22.53 4.92 -24.41
C LEU A 81 23.10 3.65 -25.05
N VAL A 82 22.26 2.70 -25.47
CA VAL A 82 22.72 1.48 -26.19
C VAL A 82 23.44 1.83 -27.50
N ARG A 83 23.14 2.97 -28.11
CA ARG A 83 23.80 3.44 -29.36
C ARG A 83 25.03 4.30 -29.14
N GLU A 84 25.12 5.01 -28.02
CA GLU A 84 26.11 6.10 -27.85
C GLU A 84 27.07 5.87 -26.67
N ASN A 85 26.75 4.96 -25.73
CA ASN A 85 27.55 4.74 -24.52
C ASN A 85 28.30 3.40 -24.58
N VAL A 86 29.62 3.42 -24.41
CA VAL A 86 30.50 2.26 -24.48
C VAL A 86 30.05 1.11 -23.58
N ASN A 87 29.63 1.40 -22.34
CA ASN A 87 29.21 0.39 -21.39
C ASN A 87 27.93 -0.35 -21.86
N PHE A 88 26.98 0.39 -22.43
CA PHE A 88 25.75 -0.21 -22.98
C PHE A 88 26.02 -0.95 -24.30
N MET A 89 26.92 -0.46 -25.13
CA MET A 89 27.40 -1.14 -26.35
C MET A 89 28.04 -2.48 -26.00
N TRP A 90 28.89 -2.50 -24.98
CA TRP A 90 29.50 -3.74 -24.48
C TRP A 90 28.45 -4.73 -23.96
N LEU A 91 27.52 -4.30 -23.08
CA LEU A 91 26.45 -5.17 -22.56
C LEU A 91 25.55 -5.71 -23.67
N SER A 92 25.29 -4.93 -24.73
CA SER A 92 24.44 -5.33 -25.85
C SER A 92 25.16 -6.15 -26.91
N GLY A 93 26.48 -6.29 -26.83
CA GLY A 93 27.28 -6.87 -27.90
C GLY A 93 27.04 -6.16 -29.23
N MET A 94 27.01 -4.83 -29.22
CA MET A 94 26.72 -3.95 -30.38
C MET A 94 25.31 -4.11 -31.00
N LYS A 95 24.40 -4.80 -30.34
CA LYS A 95 23.02 -4.93 -30.83
C LYS A 95 22.22 -3.67 -30.55
N MET A 96 21.60 -3.12 -31.59
CA MET A 96 20.74 -1.94 -31.49
C MET A 96 19.33 -2.36 -31.06
N VAL A 97 18.97 -2.04 -29.82
CA VAL A 97 17.67 -2.39 -29.23
C VAL A 97 16.77 -1.16 -29.26
N ASP A 98 15.60 -1.26 -29.83
CA ASP A 98 14.59 -0.19 -29.88
C ASP A 98 13.83 -0.04 -28.55
N HIS A 99 13.30 1.17 -28.32
CA HIS A 99 12.60 1.52 -27.09
C HIS A 99 11.31 0.72 -26.86
N ASN A 100 10.64 0.25 -27.92
CA ASN A 100 9.42 -0.56 -27.77
C ASN A 100 9.77 -1.95 -27.27
N THR A 101 10.88 -2.53 -27.74
CA THR A 101 11.42 -3.81 -27.27
C THR A 101 11.85 -3.71 -25.80
N ILE A 102 12.56 -2.63 -25.43
CA ILE A 102 12.92 -2.34 -24.02
C ILE A 102 11.66 -2.22 -23.16
N ALA A 103 10.66 -1.45 -23.59
CA ALA A 103 9.42 -1.27 -22.86
C ALA A 103 8.62 -2.58 -22.69
N ARG A 104 8.52 -3.39 -23.77
CA ARG A 104 7.86 -4.71 -23.71
C ARG A 104 8.61 -5.70 -22.83
N PHE A 105 9.94 -5.70 -22.87
CA PHE A 105 10.74 -6.54 -21.99
C PHE A 105 10.45 -6.22 -20.53
N ARG A 106 10.54 -4.94 -20.14
CA ARG A 106 10.26 -4.48 -18.77
C ARG A 106 8.84 -4.78 -18.31
N SER A 107 7.83 -4.48 -19.14
CA SER A 107 6.42 -4.49 -18.71
C SER A 107 5.71 -5.83 -18.92
N GLN A 108 6.27 -6.75 -19.71
CA GLN A 108 5.61 -8.01 -20.08
C GLN A 108 6.50 -9.22 -19.84
N ARG A 109 7.77 -9.22 -20.32
CA ARG A 109 8.63 -10.39 -20.27
C ARG A 109 9.15 -10.69 -18.86
N LEU A 110 9.44 -9.65 -18.08
CA LEU A 110 9.92 -9.78 -16.70
C LEU A 110 8.81 -10.16 -15.70
N GLN A 111 7.53 -10.09 -16.09
CA GLN A 111 6.41 -10.11 -15.16
C GLN A 111 6.39 -11.33 -14.23
N ASP A 112 6.57 -12.52 -14.77
CA ASP A 112 6.50 -13.78 -14.00
C ASP A 112 7.88 -14.29 -13.53
N ALA A 113 8.96 -13.67 -13.99
CA ALA A 113 10.32 -14.12 -13.70
C ALA A 113 11.08 -13.20 -12.74
N PHE A 114 10.64 -11.95 -12.56
CA PHE A 114 11.44 -10.94 -11.88
C PHE A 114 11.65 -11.23 -10.40
N LYS A 115 10.64 -11.74 -9.69
CA LYS A 115 10.78 -12.11 -8.27
C LYS A 115 11.86 -13.18 -8.07
N ASP A 116 11.91 -14.17 -8.94
CA ASP A 116 12.95 -15.21 -8.87
C ASP A 116 14.35 -14.65 -9.20
N ILE A 117 14.46 -13.76 -10.19
CA ILE A 117 15.72 -13.06 -10.50
C ILE A 117 16.20 -12.26 -9.29
N PHE A 118 15.31 -11.49 -8.65
CA PHE A 118 15.62 -10.72 -7.46
C PHE A 118 16.07 -11.62 -6.30
N ARG A 119 15.33 -12.71 -6.05
CA ARG A 119 15.67 -13.71 -5.05
C ARG A 119 17.07 -14.29 -5.26
N GLN A 120 17.41 -14.67 -6.48
CA GLN A 120 18.73 -15.21 -6.79
C GLN A 120 19.86 -14.22 -6.46
N VAL A 121 19.67 -12.91 -6.77
CA VAL A 121 20.64 -11.88 -6.42
C VAL A 121 20.78 -11.73 -4.90
N VAL A 122 19.70 -11.74 -4.14
CA VAL A 122 19.76 -11.69 -2.67
C VAL A 122 20.47 -12.91 -2.10
N LEU A 123 20.24 -14.11 -2.64
CA LEU A 123 20.97 -15.32 -2.24
C LEU A 123 22.46 -15.23 -2.55
N PHE A 124 22.87 -14.65 -3.68
CA PHE A 124 24.28 -14.38 -3.94
C PHE A 124 24.91 -13.41 -2.94
N LEU A 125 24.16 -12.39 -2.49
CA LEU A 125 24.63 -11.51 -1.42
C LEU A 125 24.79 -12.25 -0.09
N ALA A 126 23.91 -13.22 0.20
CA ALA A 126 24.00 -14.07 1.38
C ALA A 126 25.20 -15.04 1.29
N ASP A 127 25.41 -15.67 0.14
CA ASP A 127 26.56 -16.56 -0.10
C ASP A 127 27.90 -15.83 0.04
N GLU A 128 27.93 -14.53 -0.29
CA GLU A 128 29.11 -13.66 -0.08
C GLU A 128 29.23 -13.12 1.36
N GLY A 129 28.29 -13.46 2.26
CA GLY A 129 28.29 -13.03 3.65
C GLY A 129 27.93 -11.56 3.88
N LEU A 130 27.34 -10.88 2.88
CA LEU A 130 26.93 -9.48 2.96
C LEU A 130 25.61 -9.30 3.73
N VAL A 131 24.77 -10.33 3.73
CA VAL A 131 23.50 -10.42 4.48
C VAL A 131 23.36 -11.81 5.09
N SER A 132 22.63 -11.91 6.19
CA SER A 132 22.40 -13.19 6.90
C SER A 132 21.02 -13.78 6.68
N LEU A 133 20.04 -12.96 6.26
CA LEU A 133 18.61 -13.26 6.18
C LEU A 133 17.95 -13.59 7.55
N LYS A 134 18.63 -13.27 8.66
CA LYS A 134 18.17 -13.53 10.03
C LYS A 134 17.54 -12.32 10.70
N GLU A 135 17.97 -11.14 10.31
CA GLU A 135 17.49 -9.87 10.84
C GLU A 135 16.88 -9.02 9.72
N MET A 136 15.74 -8.39 9.99
CA MET A 136 15.10 -7.49 9.05
C MET A 136 14.76 -6.15 9.67
N TYR A 137 15.07 -5.09 8.94
CA TYR A 137 14.62 -3.72 9.19
C TYR A 137 13.57 -3.38 8.15
N THR A 138 12.30 -3.30 8.57
CA THR A 138 11.18 -3.10 7.63
C THR A 138 10.57 -1.72 7.80
N ASP A 139 10.32 -1.07 6.67
CA ASP A 139 9.62 0.22 6.60
C ASP A 139 8.87 0.37 5.29
N GLY A 140 7.89 1.27 5.29
CA GLY A 140 7.07 1.61 4.15
C GLY A 140 7.22 3.05 3.69
N THR A 141 7.01 3.26 2.40
CA THR A 141 7.00 4.62 1.87
C THR A 141 5.96 4.79 0.78
N LYS A 142 5.47 6.02 0.63
CA LYS A 142 4.51 6.35 -0.43
C LYS A 142 5.23 6.91 -1.63
N ILE A 143 4.98 6.32 -2.81
CA ILE A 143 5.52 6.76 -4.11
C ILE A 143 4.36 7.09 -5.03
N GLU A 144 4.42 8.27 -5.68
CA GLU A 144 3.37 8.75 -6.57
C GLU A 144 3.19 7.81 -7.78
N ALA A 145 1.96 7.49 -8.12
CA ALA A 145 1.62 6.70 -9.30
C ALA A 145 1.64 7.53 -10.58
N GLN A 146 1.83 6.88 -11.73
CA GLN A 146 1.67 7.50 -13.06
C GLN A 146 0.17 7.69 -13.38
N ALA A 147 -0.50 8.54 -12.61
CA ALA A 147 -1.94 8.74 -12.69
C ALA A 147 -2.33 10.22 -12.59
N GLY A 148 -3.52 10.55 -13.08
CA GLY A 148 -4.06 11.89 -13.02
C GLY A 148 -4.51 12.27 -11.60
N LYS A 149 -4.08 13.42 -11.11
CA LYS A 149 -4.43 13.90 -9.75
C LYS A 149 -5.93 14.17 -9.57
N TYR A 150 -6.64 14.48 -10.65
CA TYR A 150 -8.06 14.87 -10.61
C TYR A 150 -9.01 13.78 -11.16
N THR A 151 -8.50 12.59 -11.42
CA THR A 151 -9.28 11.46 -11.95
C THR A 151 -9.66 10.47 -10.85
N PHE A 152 -10.15 10.97 -9.73
CA PHE A 152 -10.48 10.16 -8.55
C PHE A 152 -11.89 9.59 -8.60
N VAL A 153 -12.05 8.43 -7.97
CA VAL A 153 -13.33 7.82 -7.57
C VAL A 153 -13.25 7.52 -6.07
N TRP A 154 -14.25 7.98 -5.32
CA TRP A 154 -14.34 7.80 -3.87
C TRP A 154 -15.47 6.85 -3.50
N LYS A 155 -15.23 5.89 -2.63
CA LYS A 155 -16.23 4.96 -2.08
C LYS A 155 -17.43 5.72 -1.51
N LYS A 156 -17.17 6.71 -0.66
CA LYS A 156 -18.21 7.56 -0.07
C LYS A 156 -19.07 8.30 -1.10
N SER A 157 -18.49 8.69 -2.25
CA SER A 157 -19.26 9.35 -3.31
C SER A 157 -20.22 8.38 -4.01
N ILE A 158 -19.79 7.13 -4.21
CA ILE A 158 -20.65 6.08 -4.78
C ILE A 158 -21.81 5.78 -3.82
N GLU A 159 -21.51 5.55 -2.55
CA GLU A 159 -22.53 5.31 -1.51
C GLU A 159 -23.54 6.46 -1.42
N THR A 160 -23.05 7.71 -1.41
CA THR A 160 -23.93 8.89 -1.39
C THR A 160 -24.79 9.00 -2.65
N ASN A 161 -24.24 8.68 -3.82
CA ASN A 161 -25.00 8.74 -5.08
C ASN A 161 -26.04 7.62 -5.16
N LYS A 162 -25.71 6.39 -4.73
CA LYS A 162 -26.68 5.29 -4.61
C LYS A 162 -27.81 5.64 -3.64
N ALA A 163 -27.50 6.20 -2.47
CA ALA A 163 -28.51 6.65 -1.51
C ALA A 163 -29.43 7.73 -2.11
N LYS A 164 -28.88 8.71 -2.84
CA LYS A 164 -29.70 9.72 -3.55
C LYS A 164 -30.60 9.11 -4.63
N MET A 165 -30.13 8.08 -5.34
CA MET A 165 -30.96 7.37 -6.32
C MET A 165 -32.15 6.68 -5.66
N LEU A 166 -31.92 5.99 -4.53
CA LEU A 166 -32.98 5.37 -3.73
C LEU A 166 -33.99 6.41 -3.24
N GLN A 167 -33.52 7.49 -2.64
CA GLN A 167 -34.36 8.56 -2.14
C GLN A 167 -35.24 9.18 -3.26
N GLN A 168 -34.65 9.44 -4.44
CA GLN A 168 -35.40 9.99 -5.56
C GLN A 168 -36.46 9.03 -6.10
N LEU A 169 -36.18 7.73 -6.08
CA LEU A 169 -37.12 6.70 -6.48
C LEU A 169 -38.29 6.57 -5.47
N GLU A 170 -37.97 6.60 -4.18
CA GLU A 170 -38.96 6.56 -3.07
C GLU A 170 -39.84 7.80 -3.07
N GLU A 171 -39.30 8.99 -3.20
CA GLU A 171 -40.07 10.25 -3.31
C GLU A 171 -41.04 10.21 -4.48
N LEU A 172 -40.56 9.73 -5.65
CA LEU A 172 -41.40 9.66 -6.84
C LEU A 172 -42.47 8.59 -6.74
N TRP A 173 -42.14 7.44 -6.14
CA TRP A 173 -43.11 6.37 -5.85
C TRP A 173 -44.20 6.85 -4.89
N THR A 174 -43.82 7.51 -3.79
CA THR A 174 -44.74 8.07 -2.79
C THR A 174 -45.70 9.09 -3.43
N TYR A 175 -45.16 9.99 -4.29
CA TYR A 175 -46.01 10.94 -5.02
C TYR A 175 -47.00 10.21 -5.94
N ALA A 176 -46.51 9.24 -6.74
CA ALA A 176 -47.36 8.48 -7.66
C ALA A 176 -48.45 7.67 -6.90
N GLN A 177 -48.09 7.07 -5.77
CA GLN A 177 -49.04 6.34 -4.88
C GLN A 177 -50.15 7.25 -4.32
N ASN A 178 -49.79 8.49 -3.96
CA ASN A 178 -50.77 9.44 -3.40
C ASN A 178 -51.80 9.93 -4.42
N ILE A 179 -51.40 10.02 -5.71
CA ILE A 179 -52.30 10.49 -6.78
C ILE A 179 -52.97 9.36 -7.56
N ALA A 180 -52.61 8.11 -7.28
CA ALA A 180 -53.18 6.94 -7.97
C ALA A 180 -54.65 6.73 -7.57
N ALA A 181 -55.46 6.20 -8.48
CA ALA A 181 -56.81 5.71 -8.19
C ALA A 181 -56.73 4.58 -7.15
N SER A 182 -57.83 4.37 -6.40
CA SER A 182 -57.86 3.36 -5.33
C SER A 182 -57.54 1.95 -5.82
N GLU A 183 -57.89 1.63 -7.06
CA GLU A 183 -57.66 0.34 -7.72
C GLU A 183 -56.18 0.13 -8.15
N ASP A 184 -55.44 1.23 -8.33
CA ASP A 184 -54.02 1.21 -8.75
C ASP A 184 -53.04 1.38 -7.58
N LYS A 185 -53.49 1.39 -6.35
CA LYS A 185 -52.64 1.52 -5.16
C LYS A 185 -52.05 0.18 -4.78
N ASP A 186 -50.71 0.13 -4.66
CA ASP A 186 -50.02 -1.04 -4.13
C ASP A 186 -50.25 -1.15 -2.60
N PRO A 187 -50.57 -2.32 -2.07
CA PRO A 187 -50.86 -2.49 -0.64
C PRO A 187 -49.63 -2.30 0.24
N GLU A 188 -48.44 -2.62 -0.28
CA GLU A 188 -47.17 -2.47 0.42
C GLU A 188 -46.16 -1.65 -0.38
N PRO A 189 -45.37 -0.77 0.28
CA PRO A 189 -44.30 -0.05 -0.40
C PRO A 189 -43.17 -1.00 -0.82
N PRO A 190 -42.51 -0.77 -1.98
CA PRO A 190 -41.30 -1.49 -2.32
C PRO A 190 -40.20 -1.24 -1.27
N GLU A 191 -39.40 -2.26 -1.01
CA GLU A 191 -38.26 -2.10 -0.12
C GLU A 191 -37.15 -1.26 -0.81
N PHE A 192 -36.90 -0.03 -0.32
CA PHE A 192 -35.89 0.88 -0.82
C PHE A 192 -34.54 0.75 -0.11
N THR A 193 -34.25 -0.38 0.55
CA THR A 193 -32.96 -0.59 1.27
C THR A 193 -31.85 -1.08 0.34
N LYS A 194 -32.19 -1.81 -0.72
CA LYS A 194 -31.26 -2.30 -1.73
C LYS A 194 -31.73 -1.93 -3.13
N ILE A 195 -30.84 -1.35 -3.90
CA ILE A 195 -31.09 -1.02 -5.30
C ILE A 195 -30.57 -2.14 -6.20
N SER A 196 -31.45 -2.69 -7.06
CA SER A 196 -31.09 -3.60 -8.16
C SER A 196 -31.75 -3.13 -9.45
N LYS A 197 -31.25 -3.61 -10.59
CA LYS A 197 -31.83 -3.24 -11.90
C LYS A 197 -33.28 -3.67 -12.03
N GLU A 198 -33.60 -4.87 -11.56
CA GLU A 198 -34.95 -5.44 -11.57
C GLU A 198 -35.89 -4.57 -10.72
N LYS A 199 -35.48 -4.23 -9.51
CA LYS A 199 -36.29 -3.36 -8.62
C LYS A 199 -36.48 -1.96 -9.20
N ILE A 200 -35.47 -1.39 -9.87
CA ILE A 200 -35.64 -0.10 -10.56
C ILE A 200 -36.70 -0.21 -11.64
N ARG A 201 -36.65 -1.25 -12.50
CA ARG A 201 -37.61 -1.45 -13.58
C ARG A 201 -39.04 -1.63 -13.06
N GLU A 202 -39.24 -2.56 -12.13
CA GLU A 202 -40.55 -2.82 -11.50
C GLU A 202 -41.13 -1.56 -10.88
N THR A 203 -40.33 -0.83 -10.09
CA THR A 203 -40.76 0.40 -9.44
C THR A 203 -41.10 1.49 -10.47
N VAL A 204 -40.27 1.64 -11.50
CA VAL A 204 -40.48 2.61 -12.59
C VAL A 204 -41.74 2.29 -13.39
N GLU A 205 -42.01 1.01 -13.69
CA GLU A 205 -43.25 0.57 -14.37
C GLU A 205 -44.49 0.81 -13.52
N SER A 206 -44.44 0.51 -12.20
CA SER A 206 -45.49 0.81 -11.28
C SER A 206 -45.78 2.32 -11.20
N ILE A 207 -44.75 3.16 -11.07
CA ILE A 207 -44.86 4.62 -11.07
C ILE A 207 -45.51 5.11 -12.39
N ASP A 208 -45.06 4.60 -13.54
CA ASP A 208 -45.56 5.02 -14.85
C ASP A 208 -47.04 4.70 -15.02
N ARG A 209 -47.48 3.52 -14.60
CA ARG A 209 -48.88 3.09 -14.60
C ARG A 209 -49.73 4.04 -13.73
N LYS A 210 -49.31 4.32 -12.49
CA LYS A 210 -50.01 5.23 -11.57
C LYS A 210 -50.08 6.66 -12.10
N LEU A 211 -48.98 7.20 -12.68
CA LEU A 211 -48.97 8.53 -13.26
C LEU A 211 -49.83 8.62 -14.54
N SER A 212 -49.98 7.53 -15.26
CA SER A 212 -50.80 7.50 -16.47
C SER A 212 -52.29 7.41 -16.17
N GLY A 213 -52.68 6.56 -15.19
CA GLY A 213 -54.09 6.35 -14.81
C GLY A 213 -54.70 7.42 -13.88
N SER A 214 -53.88 8.29 -13.27
CA SER A 214 -54.38 9.29 -12.33
C SER A 214 -55.00 10.53 -13.01
N ASP A 215 -56.16 10.95 -12.54
CA ASP A 215 -56.80 12.22 -12.93
C ASP A 215 -56.70 13.22 -11.76
N THR A 216 -55.51 13.80 -11.59
CA THR A 216 -55.21 14.71 -10.48
C THR A 216 -55.36 16.18 -10.89
N PRO A 217 -55.90 17.07 -10.02
CA PRO A 217 -55.93 18.51 -10.25
C PRO A 217 -54.53 19.16 -10.30
N ASP A 218 -53.49 18.52 -9.68
CA ASP A 218 -52.12 18.99 -9.72
C ASP A 218 -51.41 18.65 -11.02
N LYS A 219 -51.78 19.31 -12.11
CA LYS A 219 -51.17 19.15 -13.44
C LYS A 219 -49.67 19.50 -13.48
N LYS A 220 -49.24 20.50 -12.65
CA LYS A 220 -47.82 20.89 -12.57
C LYS A 220 -46.98 19.85 -11.84
N GLY A 221 -47.45 19.30 -10.74
CA GLY A 221 -46.79 18.22 -10.01
C GLY A 221 -46.66 16.95 -10.84
N LYS A 222 -47.74 16.55 -11.54
CA LYS A 222 -47.77 15.40 -12.46
C LYS A 222 -46.75 15.57 -13.61
N ALA A 223 -46.65 16.77 -14.20
CA ALA A 223 -45.65 17.05 -15.24
C ALA A 223 -44.22 16.94 -14.73
N LYS A 224 -43.91 17.46 -13.54
CA LYS A 224 -42.62 17.31 -12.89
C LYS A 224 -42.28 15.86 -12.58
N ALA A 225 -43.25 15.09 -12.08
CA ALA A 225 -43.09 13.67 -11.79
C ALA A 225 -42.79 12.86 -13.07
N LYS A 226 -43.50 13.12 -14.18
CA LYS A 226 -43.23 12.50 -15.48
C LYS A 226 -41.83 12.85 -16.03
N ALA A 227 -41.37 14.09 -15.85
CA ALA A 227 -40.01 14.49 -16.23
C ALA A 227 -38.95 13.76 -15.41
N LYS A 228 -39.16 13.66 -14.08
CA LYS A 228 -38.31 12.90 -13.17
C LYS A 228 -38.27 11.40 -13.53
N LEU A 229 -39.43 10.82 -13.81
CA LEU A 229 -39.52 9.42 -14.24
C LEU A 229 -38.76 9.16 -15.53
N ARG A 230 -38.87 10.05 -16.52
CA ARG A 230 -38.12 9.95 -17.77
C ARG A 230 -36.59 10.02 -17.53
N TYR A 231 -36.13 10.88 -16.63
CA TYR A 231 -34.74 10.94 -16.22
C TYR A 231 -34.29 9.62 -15.56
N ILE A 232 -35.10 9.06 -14.65
CA ILE A 232 -34.81 7.80 -13.98
C ILE A 232 -34.70 6.64 -14.98
N LYS A 233 -35.67 6.51 -15.89
CA LYS A 233 -35.66 5.50 -16.95
C LYS A 233 -34.39 5.53 -17.79
N ASN A 234 -33.91 6.72 -18.13
CA ASN A 234 -32.78 6.87 -19.04
C ASN A 234 -31.39 6.75 -18.36
N ASN A 235 -31.31 6.97 -17.04
CA ASN A 235 -30.00 7.15 -16.39
C ASN A 235 -29.72 6.20 -15.24
N PHE A 236 -30.75 5.70 -14.52
CA PHE A 236 -30.51 4.99 -13.27
C PHE A 236 -29.86 3.62 -13.47
N GLU A 237 -30.29 2.86 -14.49
CA GLU A 237 -29.68 1.56 -14.78
C GLU A 237 -28.21 1.72 -15.18
N GLN A 238 -27.90 2.64 -16.07
CA GLN A 238 -26.53 2.90 -16.50
C GLN A 238 -25.63 3.42 -15.36
N ASN A 239 -26.19 4.28 -14.50
CA ASN A 239 -25.47 4.77 -13.34
C ASN A 239 -25.23 3.66 -12.31
N LEU A 240 -26.20 2.76 -12.11
CA LEU A 240 -26.04 1.62 -11.21
C LEU A 240 -24.93 0.68 -11.72
N GLU A 241 -24.94 0.30 -13.00
CA GLU A 241 -23.88 -0.51 -13.62
C GLU A 241 -22.50 0.12 -13.42
N LYS A 242 -22.42 1.43 -13.66
CA LYS A 242 -21.18 2.17 -13.46
C LYS A 242 -20.72 2.14 -12.00
N TYR A 243 -21.64 2.28 -11.03
CA TYR A 243 -21.27 2.24 -9.61
C TYR A 243 -20.90 0.84 -9.17
N GLU A 244 -21.55 -0.20 -9.67
CA GLU A 244 -21.19 -1.61 -9.40
C GLU A 244 -19.77 -1.92 -9.91
N LEU A 245 -19.46 -1.54 -11.14
CA LEU A 245 -18.11 -1.68 -11.69
C LEU A 245 -17.07 -0.88 -10.88
N GLN A 246 -17.42 0.33 -10.42
CA GLN A 246 -16.54 1.13 -9.59
C GLN A 246 -16.31 0.52 -8.21
N GLU A 247 -17.31 -0.13 -7.62
CA GLU A 247 -17.19 -0.86 -6.36
C GLU A 247 -16.32 -2.11 -6.52
N GLU A 248 -16.47 -2.84 -7.62
CA GLU A 248 -15.61 -3.98 -7.95
C GLU A 248 -14.13 -3.56 -8.04
N ILE A 249 -13.83 -2.48 -8.76
CA ILE A 249 -12.46 -1.94 -8.86
C ILE A 249 -11.95 -1.45 -7.50
N LEU A 250 -12.79 -0.84 -6.68
CA LEU A 250 -12.43 -0.34 -5.35
C LEU A 250 -12.04 -1.47 -4.40
N GLY A 251 -12.80 -2.57 -4.40
CA GLY A 251 -12.68 -3.57 -3.36
C GLY A 251 -12.82 -2.93 -1.96
N GLU A 252 -11.86 -3.14 -1.10
CA GLU A 252 -11.84 -2.58 0.27
C GLU A 252 -11.28 -1.14 0.35
N ARG A 253 -10.70 -0.64 -0.74
CA ARG A 253 -10.06 0.68 -0.78
C ARG A 253 -11.07 1.82 -0.69
N GLY A 254 -10.67 2.93 -0.08
CA GLY A 254 -11.49 4.15 0.00
C GLY A 254 -11.56 4.95 -1.29
N SER A 255 -10.61 4.73 -2.22
CA SER A 255 -10.51 5.49 -3.48
C SER A 255 -9.62 4.80 -4.51
N TYR A 256 -9.78 5.16 -5.79
CA TYR A 256 -8.85 4.81 -6.85
C TYR A 256 -8.78 5.92 -7.92
N SER A 257 -7.76 5.86 -8.80
CA SER A 257 -7.64 6.76 -9.95
C SER A 257 -8.16 6.10 -11.22
N LYS A 258 -9.00 6.80 -12.02
CA LYS A 258 -9.50 6.28 -13.31
C LYS A 258 -8.39 6.00 -14.32
N THR A 259 -7.25 6.67 -14.22
CA THR A 259 -6.11 6.54 -15.13
C THR A 259 -5.10 5.48 -14.71
N ASP A 260 -5.17 5.01 -13.47
CA ASP A 260 -4.49 3.85 -12.93
C ASP A 260 -5.38 3.25 -11.83
N PRO A 261 -6.27 2.28 -12.17
CA PRO A 261 -7.25 1.74 -11.22
C PRO A 261 -6.65 1.08 -9.97
N ASP A 262 -5.40 0.66 -10.04
CA ASP A 262 -4.70 0.05 -8.89
C ASP A 262 -4.11 1.08 -7.92
N ALA A 263 -3.95 2.35 -8.36
CA ALA A 263 -3.43 3.41 -7.49
C ALA A 263 -4.51 3.95 -6.53
N THR A 264 -4.16 4.06 -5.25
CA THR A 264 -5.02 4.61 -4.21
C THR A 264 -4.62 6.06 -3.90
N PHE A 265 -5.58 6.94 -3.60
CA PHE A 265 -5.28 8.30 -3.18
C PHE A 265 -4.77 8.32 -1.75
N MET A 266 -3.52 8.77 -1.57
CA MET A 266 -2.81 8.79 -0.29
C MET A 266 -2.28 10.19 0.02
N ARG A 267 -2.20 10.50 1.31
CA ARG A 267 -1.47 11.68 1.78
C ARG A 267 0.03 11.40 1.70
N MET A 268 0.76 12.20 0.93
CA MET A 268 2.20 12.04 0.77
C MET A 268 2.94 12.61 1.99
N LYS A 269 4.09 12.01 2.37
CA LYS A 269 4.98 12.56 3.41
C LYS A 269 5.59 13.91 2.95
N ASP A 270 5.93 14.03 1.67
CA ASP A 270 6.51 15.22 1.05
C ASP A 270 5.41 16.21 0.59
N ASP A 271 4.58 16.66 1.52
CA ASP A 271 3.59 17.71 1.25
C ASP A 271 4.20 19.09 1.48
N HIS A 272 4.93 19.59 0.49
CA HIS A 272 5.62 20.88 0.54
C HIS A 272 4.66 22.08 0.74
N MET A 273 3.39 21.91 0.37
CA MET A 273 2.38 22.95 0.52
C MET A 273 1.67 22.91 1.88
N GLY A 274 1.88 21.84 2.67
CA GLY A 274 1.24 21.65 3.96
C GLY A 274 -0.30 21.60 3.93
N ASN A 275 -0.89 21.41 2.74
CA ASN A 275 -2.35 21.50 2.54
C ASN A 275 -3.06 20.14 2.60
N GLY A 276 -2.32 19.06 2.90
CA GLY A 276 -2.86 17.70 3.00
C GLY A 276 -3.33 17.12 1.68
N GLN A 277 -2.83 17.63 0.54
CA GLN A 277 -3.23 17.16 -0.79
C GLN A 277 -3.01 15.65 -0.95
N LEU A 278 -4.07 14.96 -1.37
CA LEU A 278 -4.02 13.56 -1.72
C LEU A 278 -3.51 13.39 -3.16
N LYS A 279 -2.63 12.40 -3.36
CA LYS A 279 -2.14 12.01 -4.67
C LYS A 279 -2.38 10.52 -4.89
N PRO A 280 -2.64 10.09 -6.16
CA PRO A 280 -2.66 8.67 -6.48
C PRO A 280 -1.26 8.10 -6.26
N ALA A 281 -1.16 7.05 -5.47
CA ALA A 281 0.11 6.50 -5.02
C ALA A 281 -0.01 5.00 -4.71
N TYR A 282 1.14 4.37 -4.55
CA TYR A 282 1.32 3.05 -3.97
C TYR A 282 2.13 3.16 -2.69
N ASN A 283 2.03 2.16 -1.84
CA ASN A 283 2.76 2.04 -0.58
C ASN A 283 3.75 0.86 -0.63
N PRO A 284 4.94 1.02 -1.29
CA PRO A 284 5.99 0.03 -1.24
C PRO A 284 6.49 -0.20 0.19
N GLN A 285 6.65 -1.48 0.53
CA GLN A 285 7.32 -1.94 1.74
C GLN A 285 8.65 -2.57 1.34
N ILE A 286 9.69 -2.35 2.13
CA ILE A 286 10.98 -3.03 1.99
C ILE A 286 11.44 -3.60 3.32
N SER A 287 12.10 -4.75 3.26
CA SER A 287 12.91 -5.28 4.36
C SER A 287 14.37 -5.23 3.97
N THR A 288 15.21 -4.71 4.86
CA THR A 288 16.65 -4.52 4.60
C THR A 288 17.48 -5.19 5.69
N GLU A 289 18.72 -5.52 5.35
CA GLU A 289 19.80 -5.88 6.26
C GLU A 289 21.10 -5.27 5.72
N ASN A 290 21.84 -4.56 6.55
CA ASN A 290 23.05 -3.86 6.12
C ASN A 290 22.79 -2.90 4.94
N GLN A 291 21.60 -2.30 4.85
CA GLN A 291 21.13 -1.47 3.73
C GLN A 291 20.96 -2.23 2.40
N PHE A 292 21.10 -3.54 2.34
CA PHE A 292 20.67 -4.33 1.19
C PHE A 292 19.19 -4.63 1.31
N ILE A 293 18.44 -4.45 0.23
CA ILE A 293 17.01 -4.80 0.19
C ILE A 293 16.91 -6.31 0.02
N LEU A 294 16.39 -6.99 1.04
CA LEU A 294 16.18 -8.45 1.04
C LEU A 294 14.86 -8.81 0.36
N HIS A 295 13.82 -8.03 0.64
CA HIS A 295 12.48 -8.24 0.10
C HIS A 295 11.76 -6.92 -0.10
N TYR A 296 10.80 -6.90 -1.04
CA TYR A 296 9.91 -5.77 -1.28
C TYR A 296 8.51 -6.26 -1.66
N SER A 297 7.52 -5.47 -1.33
CA SER A 297 6.13 -5.68 -1.76
C SER A 297 5.45 -4.34 -2.03
N ILE A 298 4.43 -4.35 -2.87
CA ILE A 298 3.69 -3.14 -3.25
C ILE A 298 2.26 -3.24 -2.72
N HIS A 299 1.87 -2.29 -1.89
CA HIS A 299 0.56 -2.26 -1.26
C HIS A 299 -0.28 -1.07 -1.75
N GLN A 300 -1.60 -1.26 -1.70
CA GLN A 300 -2.59 -0.24 -2.04
C GLN A 300 -3.17 0.43 -0.79
N GLN A 301 -2.85 -0.08 0.40
CA GLN A 301 -3.24 0.43 1.70
C GLN A 301 -2.54 1.76 2.00
N THR A 302 -3.28 2.68 2.62
CA THR A 302 -2.77 4.03 2.96
C THR A 302 -1.97 4.07 4.26
N THR A 303 -1.97 2.97 5.03
CA THR A 303 -1.29 2.81 6.32
C THR A 303 -0.46 1.54 6.33
N ASP A 304 0.61 1.53 7.13
CA ASP A 304 1.53 0.39 7.23
C ASP A 304 1.06 -0.68 8.23
N SER A 305 0.05 -0.35 9.06
CA SER A 305 -0.43 -1.21 10.15
C SER A 305 -1.01 -2.56 9.73
N THR A 306 -1.39 -2.69 8.46
CA THR A 306 -2.02 -3.90 7.89
C THR A 306 -1.19 -4.55 6.79
N THR A 307 0.03 -4.06 6.53
CA THR A 307 0.84 -4.53 5.40
C THR A 307 1.87 -5.58 5.78
N LEU A 308 2.22 -5.68 7.07
CA LEU A 308 3.33 -6.52 7.53
C LEU A 308 3.10 -8.03 7.30
N PRO A 309 1.93 -8.62 7.62
CA PRO A 309 1.69 -10.03 7.37
C PRO A 309 1.83 -10.38 5.88
N ASP A 310 1.16 -9.63 4.99
CA ASP A 310 1.24 -9.84 3.54
C ASP A 310 2.67 -9.68 3.02
N HIS A 311 3.43 -8.72 3.56
CA HIS A 311 4.83 -8.50 3.21
C HIS A 311 5.71 -9.69 3.58
N LEU A 312 5.53 -10.23 4.79
CA LEU A 312 6.29 -11.38 5.28
C LEU A 312 5.86 -12.70 4.64
N GLU A 313 4.57 -12.89 4.33
CA GLU A 313 4.13 -14.02 3.52
C GLU A 313 4.76 -13.98 2.11
N GLY A 314 4.83 -12.80 1.48
CA GLY A 314 5.54 -12.63 0.21
C GLY A 314 7.04 -12.96 0.30
N PHE A 315 7.70 -12.67 1.43
CA PHE A 315 9.06 -13.11 1.69
C PHE A 315 9.15 -14.63 1.79
N LYS A 316 8.27 -15.24 2.56
CA LYS A 316 8.16 -16.68 2.75
C LYS A 316 7.91 -17.41 1.41
N GLU A 317 6.98 -16.92 0.59
CA GLU A 317 6.72 -17.46 -0.76
C GLU A 317 7.96 -17.36 -1.66
N THR A 318 8.73 -16.27 -1.53
CA THR A 318 9.90 -16.01 -2.37
C THR A 318 11.10 -16.88 -1.97
N PHE A 319 11.39 -17.00 -0.68
CA PHE A 319 12.61 -17.67 -0.18
C PHE A 319 12.37 -19.08 0.38
N GLY A 320 11.13 -19.45 0.65
CA GLY A 320 10.73 -20.75 1.20
C GLY A 320 10.62 -20.76 2.73
N GLU A 321 9.94 -21.78 3.23
CA GLU A 321 9.68 -22.00 4.65
C GLU A 321 10.95 -22.06 5.51
N GLU A 322 12.01 -22.69 4.99
CA GLU A 322 13.26 -22.88 5.73
C GLU A 322 13.96 -21.57 6.02
N VAL A 323 14.05 -20.67 5.01
CA VAL A 323 14.64 -19.34 5.18
C VAL A 323 13.77 -18.47 6.09
N PHE A 324 12.45 -18.56 5.95
CA PHE A 324 11.51 -17.84 6.81
C PHE A 324 11.60 -18.29 8.28
N ALA A 325 11.69 -19.60 8.53
CA ALA A 325 11.88 -20.15 9.87
C ALA A 325 13.23 -19.75 10.52
N GLY A 326 14.21 -19.41 9.69
CA GLY A 326 15.52 -18.90 10.13
C GLY A 326 15.52 -17.41 10.49
N LEU A 327 14.41 -16.68 10.26
CA LEU A 327 14.29 -15.26 10.59
C LEU A 327 14.17 -15.08 12.11
N GLU A 328 15.17 -14.49 12.74
CA GLU A 328 15.27 -14.34 14.18
C GLU A 328 14.53 -13.08 14.67
N SER A 329 14.66 -11.96 13.99
CA SER A 329 14.08 -10.69 14.45
C SER A 329 13.66 -9.74 13.33
N ILE A 330 12.67 -8.90 13.65
CA ILE A 330 12.22 -7.80 12.80
C ILE A 330 12.15 -6.49 13.59
N THR A 331 12.63 -5.41 12.97
CA THR A 331 12.61 -4.07 13.57
C THR A 331 11.81 -3.12 12.67
N THR A 332 10.74 -2.52 13.22
CA THR A 332 9.89 -1.59 12.48
C THR A 332 9.57 -0.32 13.28
N ASP A 333 8.93 0.64 12.63
CA ASP A 333 8.43 1.84 13.30
C ASP A 333 7.07 1.61 14.00
N ALA A 334 6.54 2.68 14.60
CA ALA A 334 5.28 2.64 15.33
C ALA A 334 4.03 2.48 14.43
N GLY A 335 4.17 2.65 13.12
CA GLY A 335 3.11 2.41 12.15
C GLY A 335 2.66 0.95 12.10
N TYR A 336 3.55 0.03 12.48
CA TYR A 336 3.31 -1.42 12.47
C TYR A 336 2.83 -1.99 13.82
N GLY A 337 2.73 -1.16 14.87
CA GLY A 337 2.39 -1.61 16.25
C GLY A 337 0.93 -1.98 16.44
N SER A 338 0.39 -2.90 15.65
CA SER A 338 -0.97 -3.45 15.76
C SER A 338 -0.96 -4.82 16.46
N GLU A 339 -2.11 -5.21 17.06
CA GLU A 339 -2.27 -6.52 17.71
C GLU A 339 -2.03 -7.66 16.71
N GLU A 340 -2.60 -7.55 15.53
CA GLU A 340 -2.49 -8.52 14.44
C GLU A 340 -1.03 -8.75 14.04
N ASN A 341 -0.23 -7.69 13.90
CA ASN A 341 1.17 -7.80 13.55
C ASN A 341 2.00 -8.45 14.67
N TYR A 342 1.75 -8.09 15.93
CA TYR A 342 2.45 -8.73 17.06
C TYR A 342 2.12 -10.22 17.16
N GLU A 343 0.85 -10.58 16.98
CA GLU A 343 0.40 -11.96 17.04
C GLU A 343 0.98 -12.79 15.89
N TYR A 344 1.00 -12.24 14.67
CA TYR A 344 1.63 -12.86 13.52
C TYR A 344 3.12 -13.15 13.77
N LEU A 345 3.87 -12.18 14.31
CA LEU A 345 5.28 -12.34 14.61
C LEU A 345 5.51 -13.35 15.74
N GLU A 346 4.68 -13.35 16.79
CA GLU A 346 4.77 -14.30 17.90
C GLU A 346 4.49 -15.74 17.43
N GLN A 347 3.50 -15.93 16.56
CA GLN A 347 3.20 -17.24 15.95
C GLN A 347 4.34 -17.74 15.05
N GLY A 348 5.03 -16.83 14.37
CA GLY A 348 6.22 -17.13 13.56
C GLY A 348 7.50 -17.34 14.38
N GLY A 349 7.48 -17.15 15.71
CA GLY A 349 8.67 -17.24 16.55
C GLY A 349 9.67 -16.10 16.34
N ILE A 350 9.26 -14.99 15.71
CA ILE A 350 10.12 -13.87 15.34
C ILE A 350 10.12 -12.82 16.46
N GLU A 351 11.29 -12.40 16.92
CA GLU A 351 11.41 -11.32 17.90
C GLU A 351 10.95 -9.97 17.33
N ALA A 352 9.92 -9.39 17.93
CA ALA A 352 9.25 -8.20 17.47
C ALA A 352 9.81 -6.91 18.08
N TYR A 353 10.87 -6.34 17.51
CA TYR A 353 11.33 -4.99 17.87
C TYR A 353 10.46 -3.91 17.21
N VAL A 354 9.16 -4.04 17.40
CA VAL A 354 8.12 -3.20 16.79
C VAL A 354 7.69 -2.13 17.78
N LYS A 355 7.87 -0.85 17.45
CA LYS A 355 7.37 0.23 18.30
C LYS A 355 5.83 0.28 18.26
N TYR A 356 5.21 0.72 19.35
CA TYR A 356 3.80 1.07 19.40
C TYR A 356 3.62 2.59 19.52
N ASN A 357 2.45 3.09 19.14
CA ASN A 357 2.20 4.52 18.90
C ASN A 357 2.60 5.48 20.05
N THR A 358 2.65 5.01 21.29
CA THR A 358 2.99 5.83 22.45
C THR A 358 4.41 5.60 22.95
N PHE A 359 5.16 4.63 22.39
CA PHE A 359 6.47 4.22 22.91
C PHE A 359 7.46 5.40 23.06
N ASP A 360 7.66 6.18 21.98
CA ASP A 360 8.61 7.31 22.03
C ASP A 360 8.10 8.44 22.94
N LYS A 361 6.77 8.63 23.02
CA LYS A 361 6.14 9.60 23.91
C LYS A 361 6.30 9.23 25.39
N GLU A 362 6.23 7.94 25.71
CA GLU A 362 6.43 7.42 27.07
C GLU A 362 7.86 7.63 27.58
N GLN A 363 8.83 7.84 26.67
CA GLN A 363 10.22 8.18 27.03
C GLN A 363 10.40 9.70 27.35
N ASP A 364 9.44 10.54 26.96
CA ASP A 364 9.44 11.98 27.30
C ASP A 364 8.88 12.17 28.70
N GLY A 365 9.72 12.64 29.65
CA GLY A 365 9.31 12.88 31.04
C GLY A 365 8.13 13.83 31.21
N ASN A 366 7.83 14.65 30.20
CA ASN A 366 6.69 15.58 30.20
C ASN A 366 5.41 14.97 29.59
N TYR A 367 5.47 13.75 29.07
CA TYR A 367 4.34 13.13 28.39
C TYR A 367 3.14 12.91 29.31
N GLN A 368 3.38 12.44 30.54
CA GLN A 368 2.34 12.20 31.55
C GLN A 368 1.62 13.50 31.96
N GLN A 369 2.32 14.63 31.94
CA GLN A 369 1.74 15.95 32.30
C GLN A 369 0.81 16.49 31.18
N LYS A 370 0.98 16.04 29.94
CA LYS A 370 0.16 16.47 28.79
C LYS A 370 -1.16 15.70 28.66
N HIS A 371 -1.31 14.57 29.34
CA HIS A 371 -2.56 13.84 29.36
C HIS A 371 -3.56 14.47 30.32
N LYS A 372 -4.86 14.40 29.94
CA LYS A 372 -5.92 14.78 30.87
C LYS A 372 -5.79 13.93 32.14
N ALA A 373 -5.86 14.58 33.29
CA ALA A 373 -5.65 13.97 34.61
C ALA A 373 -6.42 12.67 34.86
N PHE A 374 -7.54 12.48 34.16
CA PHE A 374 -8.40 11.31 34.32
C PHE A 374 -8.50 10.46 33.03
N SER A 375 -7.47 10.51 32.16
CA SER A 375 -7.41 9.58 31.02
C SER A 375 -7.26 8.14 31.51
N LYS A 376 -7.59 7.17 30.67
CA LYS A 376 -7.51 5.73 30.98
C LYS A 376 -6.11 5.33 31.50
N GLU A 377 -5.08 5.93 30.94
CA GLU A 377 -3.68 5.67 31.22
C GLU A 377 -3.28 6.06 32.65
N HIS A 378 -3.98 7.00 33.27
CA HIS A 378 -3.74 7.46 34.64
C HIS A 378 -4.61 6.76 35.68
N LEU A 379 -5.53 5.89 35.28
CA LEU A 379 -6.35 5.16 36.23
C LEU A 379 -5.62 3.91 36.71
N TYR A 380 -5.67 3.69 38.03
CA TYR A 380 -5.14 2.47 38.60
C TYR A 380 -5.92 1.26 38.11
N TYR A 381 -5.18 0.28 37.56
CA TYR A 381 -5.71 -1.02 37.16
C TYR A 381 -5.12 -2.11 38.05
N ASN A 382 -6.00 -2.86 38.72
CA ASN A 382 -5.62 -4.03 39.51
C ASN A 382 -5.58 -5.26 38.58
N LYS A 383 -4.37 -5.78 38.30
CA LYS A 383 -4.16 -6.93 37.41
C LYS A 383 -4.71 -8.24 37.98
N GLU A 384 -4.63 -8.43 39.32
CA GLU A 384 -5.01 -9.69 39.98
C GLU A 384 -6.53 -9.86 40.03
N GLN A 385 -7.26 -8.78 40.32
CA GLN A 385 -8.71 -8.80 40.48
C GLN A 385 -9.46 -8.25 39.26
N ASP A 386 -8.77 -7.89 38.18
CA ASP A 386 -9.29 -7.43 36.89
C ASP A 386 -10.31 -6.26 37.01
N PHE A 387 -9.94 -5.16 37.67
CA PHE A 387 -10.77 -3.96 37.77
C PHE A 387 -9.94 -2.67 37.70
N TYR A 388 -10.59 -1.59 37.29
CA TYR A 388 -10.04 -0.24 37.39
C TYR A 388 -10.56 0.49 38.63
N VAL A 389 -9.83 1.49 39.10
CA VAL A 389 -10.28 2.43 40.13
C VAL A 389 -10.53 3.78 39.51
N CYS A 390 -11.74 4.31 39.67
CA CYS A 390 -12.06 5.66 39.20
C CYS A 390 -11.42 6.73 40.09
N PRO A 391 -11.32 8.01 39.66
CA PRO A 391 -10.71 9.07 40.46
C PRO A 391 -11.33 9.30 41.84
N MET A 392 -12.56 8.86 42.04
CA MET A 392 -13.28 8.91 43.34
C MET A 392 -13.20 7.62 44.13
N GLY A 393 -12.27 6.71 43.79
CA GLY A 393 -12.04 5.47 44.54
C GLY A 393 -13.05 4.33 44.26
N GLN A 394 -14.03 4.52 43.33
CA GLN A 394 -14.94 3.43 43.01
C GLN A 394 -14.26 2.38 42.14
N ARG A 395 -14.54 1.11 42.41
CA ARG A 395 -14.17 0.02 41.50
C ARG A 395 -15.03 0.10 40.24
N MET A 396 -14.34 0.03 39.11
CA MET A 396 -14.96 -0.13 37.78
C MET A 396 -14.78 -1.59 37.39
N GLU A 397 -15.83 -2.37 37.57
CA GLU A 397 -15.80 -3.80 37.34
C GLU A 397 -16.02 -4.13 35.88
N LYS A 398 -15.52 -5.27 35.46
CA LYS A 398 -15.73 -5.81 34.11
C LYS A 398 -17.22 -6.15 33.94
N THR A 399 -17.84 -5.56 32.93
CA THR A 399 -19.26 -5.76 32.63
C THR A 399 -19.48 -6.86 31.61
N HIS A 400 -18.72 -6.84 30.54
CA HIS A 400 -18.81 -7.81 29.45
C HIS A 400 -17.53 -7.78 28.58
N GLN A 401 -17.45 -8.71 27.64
CA GLN A 401 -16.48 -8.69 26.56
C GLN A 401 -17.21 -8.54 25.25
N SER A 402 -16.61 -7.80 24.32
CA SER A 402 -17.07 -7.70 22.94
C SER A 402 -15.98 -8.14 21.98
N LYS A 403 -16.38 -8.72 20.86
CA LYS A 403 -15.49 -9.04 19.75
C LYS A 403 -15.63 -7.96 18.67
N ARG A 404 -14.51 -7.47 18.20
CA ARG A 404 -14.44 -6.47 17.13
C ARG A 404 -13.54 -6.98 16.02
N LYS A 405 -14.03 -6.97 14.78
CA LYS A 405 -13.20 -7.27 13.61
C LYS A 405 -12.54 -6.00 13.09
N THR A 406 -11.26 -6.09 12.78
CA THR A 406 -10.51 -5.06 12.06
C THR A 406 -10.92 -5.03 10.59
N THR A 407 -10.40 -4.09 9.82
CA THR A 407 -10.60 -4.03 8.36
C THR A 407 -9.99 -5.23 7.62
N THR A 408 -8.99 -5.88 8.21
CA THR A 408 -8.36 -7.11 7.70
C THR A 408 -9.14 -8.38 8.06
N GLY A 409 -10.22 -8.26 8.86
CA GLY A 409 -10.97 -9.39 9.38
C GLY A 409 -10.42 -10.00 10.67
N PHE A 410 -9.28 -9.51 11.18
CA PHE A 410 -8.69 -9.95 12.45
C PHE A 410 -9.64 -9.66 13.62
N GLU A 411 -9.86 -10.65 14.49
CA GLU A 411 -10.80 -10.56 15.61
C GLU A 411 -10.10 -10.13 16.90
N GLN A 412 -10.47 -8.95 17.40
CA GLN A 412 -9.98 -8.41 18.66
C GLN A 412 -11.01 -8.63 19.78
N THR A 413 -10.53 -9.01 20.97
CA THR A 413 -11.37 -9.14 22.16
C THR A 413 -11.17 -7.93 23.07
N LEU A 414 -12.26 -7.20 23.32
CA LEU A 414 -12.27 -6.01 24.17
C LEU A 414 -13.04 -6.30 25.46
N SER A 415 -12.41 -6.06 26.60
CA SER A 415 -13.04 -6.09 27.92
C SER A 415 -13.56 -4.71 28.28
N HIS A 416 -14.81 -4.62 28.73
CA HIS A 416 -15.47 -3.37 29.12
C HIS A 416 -15.58 -3.28 30.63
N TYR A 417 -15.14 -2.16 31.18
CA TYR A 417 -15.17 -1.85 32.61
C TYR A 417 -16.04 -0.63 32.84
N GLN A 418 -16.91 -0.64 33.85
CA GLN A 418 -17.83 0.46 34.11
C GLN A 418 -17.85 0.85 35.58
N ALA A 419 -17.85 2.13 35.88
CA ALA A 419 -18.08 2.66 37.22
C ALA A 419 -19.53 2.39 37.65
N ARG A 420 -19.74 2.12 38.94
CA ARG A 420 -21.08 1.79 39.47
C ARG A 420 -22.03 2.97 39.39
N ASN A 421 -21.59 4.16 39.83
CA ASN A 421 -22.42 5.36 39.83
C ASN A 421 -21.55 6.64 39.58
N CYS A 422 -21.93 7.41 38.59
CA CYS A 422 -21.37 8.72 38.29
C CYS A 422 -22.39 9.88 38.47
N GLU A 423 -23.60 9.58 38.97
CA GLU A 423 -24.60 10.60 39.26
C GLU A 423 -24.18 11.42 40.48
N GLY A 424 -24.29 12.74 40.42
CA GLY A 424 -23.84 13.64 41.49
C GLY A 424 -22.33 13.69 41.73
N CYS A 425 -21.50 13.05 40.90
CA CYS A 425 -20.07 13.03 41.09
C CYS A 425 -19.43 14.41 40.81
N PRO A 426 -18.73 15.02 41.78
CA PRO A 426 -18.14 16.35 41.61
C PRO A 426 -17.04 16.41 40.54
N MET A 427 -16.39 15.27 40.26
CA MET A 427 -15.33 15.16 39.27
C MET A 427 -15.84 14.83 37.86
N ARG A 428 -17.16 14.67 37.67
CA ARG A 428 -17.74 14.14 36.42
C ARG A 428 -17.31 14.94 35.18
N SER A 429 -17.42 16.26 35.22
CA SER A 429 -17.12 17.15 34.09
C SER A 429 -15.64 17.08 33.64
N MET A 430 -14.73 16.86 34.59
CA MET A 430 -13.30 16.68 34.34
C MET A 430 -12.96 15.24 33.93
N CYS A 431 -13.73 14.27 34.44
CA CYS A 431 -13.46 12.84 34.27
C CYS A 431 -13.92 12.31 32.90
N HIS A 432 -15.15 12.60 32.50
CA HIS A 432 -15.71 12.16 31.20
C HIS A 432 -16.92 12.99 30.76
N GLY A 433 -17.14 13.09 29.45
CA GLY A 433 -18.28 13.83 28.86
C GLY A 433 -19.56 13.01 28.63
N SER A 434 -19.59 11.72 29.00
CA SER A 434 -20.74 10.84 28.77
C SER A 434 -21.90 11.17 29.70
N LYS A 435 -23.16 11.05 29.22
CA LYS A 435 -24.37 11.11 30.06
C LYS A 435 -24.56 9.87 30.93
N ARG A 436 -23.91 8.74 30.58
CA ARG A 436 -23.96 7.47 31.34
C ARG A 436 -22.79 7.38 32.31
N ASN A 437 -22.70 6.29 33.08
CA ASN A 437 -21.55 5.99 33.91
C ASN A 437 -20.29 5.82 33.03
N ARG A 438 -19.13 6.18 33.59
CA ARG A 438 -17.86 6.05 32.88
C ARG A 438 -17.60 4.59 32.55
N SER A 439 -17.26 4.34 31.28
CA SER A 439 -16.79 3.03 30.80
C SER A 439 -15.38 3.14 30.20
N ILE A 440 -14.63 2.06 30.29
CA ILE A 440 -13.28 1.91 29.73
C ILE A 440 -13.25 0.61 28.95
N GLU A 441 -12.69 0.66 27.76
CA GLU A 441 -12.38 -0.52 26.94
C GLU A 441 -10.91 -0.88 27.09
N ARG A 442 -10.60 -2.16 27.29
CA ARG A 442 -9.26 -2.69 27.37
C ARG A 442 -9.09 -3.91 26.47
N ASN A 443 -8.05 -3.88 25.67
CA ASN A 443 -7.58 -5.04 24.91
C ASN A 443 -6.40 -5.65 25.67
N HIS A 444 -6.62 -6.74 26.38
CA HIS A 444 -5.59 -7.38 27.20
C HIS A 444 -4.49 -7.99 26.36
N ASN A 445 -4.81 -8.56 25.20
CA ASN A 445 -3.83 -9.18 24.32
C ASN A 445 -2.87 -8.14 23.75
N LEU A 446 -3.41 -7.02 23.25
CA LEU A 446 -2.58 -5.91 22.76
C LEU A 446 -1.69 -5.33 23.87
N GLU A 447 -2.20 -5.23 25.12
CA GLU A 447 -1.42 -4.73 26.25
C GLU A 447 -0.27 -5.70 26.60
N ARG A 448 -0.52 -7.02 26.58
CA ARG A 448 0.49 -8.06 26.74
C ARG A 448 1.61 -7.93 25.70
N HIS A 449 1.24 -7.77 24.43
CA HIS A 449 2.20 -7.58 23.34
C HIS A 449 3.01 -6.29 23.52
N ARG A 450 2.36 -5.20 23.94
CA ARG A 450 3.05 -3.92 24.20
C ARG A 450 4.02 -4.01 25.38
N GLU A 451 3.69 -4.75 26.43
CA GLU A 451 4.61 -4.99 27.56
C GLU A 451 5.85 -5.75 27.08
N LYS A 452 5.65 -6.86 26.32
CA LYS A 452 6.75 -7.63 25.73
C LYS A 452 7.62 -6.78 24.79
N ALA A 453 6.97 -6.01 23.89
CA ALA A 453 7.68 -5.10 22.99
C ALA A 453 8.45 -4.00 23.76
N ARG A 454 7.88 -3.47 24.85
CA ARG A 454 8.55 -2.46 25.70
C ARG A 454 9.83 -3.02 26.33
N GLU A 455 9.79 -4.26 26.83
CA GLU A 455 10.97 -4.94 27.40
C GLU A 455 12.05 -5.13 26.33
N LEU A 456 11.69 -5.68 25.17
CA LEU A 456 12.61 -5.86 24.04
C LEU A 456 13.21 -4.52 23.57
N LEU A 457 12.40 -3.50 23.36
CA LEU A 457 12.84 -2.21 22.85
C LEU A 457 13.72 -1.43 23.84
N LYS A 458 13.64 -1.71 25.16
CA LYS A 458 14.46 -1.09 26.20
C LYS A 458 15.74 -1.86 26.52
N SER A 459 15.88 -3.09 26.04
CA SER A 459 17.13 -3.85 26.16
C SER A 459 18.27 -3.17 25.39
N ASP A 460 19.51 -3.49 25.72
CA ASP A 460 20.69 -2.96 25.01
C ASP A 460 20.65 -3.32 23.53
N GLU A 461 20.20 -4.52 23.20
CA GLU A 461 19.99 -4.96 21.82
C GLU A 461 18.89 -4.14 21.14
N GLY A 462 17.74 -3.96 21.80
CA GLY A 462 16.64 -3.17 21.28
C GLY A 462 17.02 -1.70 21.04
N ILE A 463 17.84 -1.12 21.90
CA ILE A 463 18.40 0.23 21.70
C ILE A 463 19.27 0.26 20.44
N THR A 464 20.11 -0.75 20.27
CA THR A 464 21.00 -0.88 19.11
C THR A 464 20.20 -1.05 17.83
N LYS A 465 19.23 -1.97 17.80
CA LYS A 465 18.36 -2.22 16.64
C LYS A 465 17.53 -0.98 16.25
N ARG A 466 16.96 -0.27 17.23
CA ARG A 466 16.24 0.99 16.97
C ARG A 466 17.12 2.09 16.34
N LYS A 467 18.35 2.23 16.80
CA LYS A 467 19.32 3.17 16.22
C LYS A 467 19.71 2.73 14.82
N ARG A 468 19.98 1.43 14.63
CA ARG A 468 20.37 0.88 13.35
C ARG A 468 19.28 1.03 12.28
N ARG A 469 17.99 0.95 12.63
CA ARG A 469 16.88 1.16 11.69
C ARG A 469 16.99 2.48 10.92
N CYS A 470 17.40 3.56 11.58
CA CYS A 470 17.48 4.88 10.93
C CYS A 470 18.48 4.91 9.76
N TYR A 471 19.61 4.21 9.86
CA TYR A 471 20.58 4.16 8.77
C TYR A 471 20.58 2.84 7.99
N ASP A 472 19.76 1.89 8.36
CA ASP A 472 19.53 0.70 7.55
C ASP A 472 18.41 0.96 6.54
N VAL A 473 17.14 0.94 6.95
CA VAL A 473 16.01 1.04 6.01
C VAL A 473 15.66 2.47 5.60
N GLU A 474 15.76 3.46 6.51
CA GLU A 474 15.41 4.84 6.16
C GLU A 474 16.41 5.45 5.16
N ALA A 475 17.71 5.14 5.31
CA ALA A 475 18.74 5.58 4.38
C ALA A 475 18.52 5.02 2.96
N VAL A 476 18.05 3.77 2.84
CA VAL A 476 17.73 3.16 1.55
C VAL A 476 16.63 3.95 0.83
N PHE A 477 15.55 4.29 1.51
CA PHE A 477 14.50 5.12 0.93
C PHE A 477 14.98 6.54 0.59
N ALA A 478 15.84 7.12 1.40
CA ALA A 478 16.45 8.42 1.10
C ALA A 478 17.30 8.36 -0.19
N HIS A 479 18.13 7.33 -0.35
CA HIS A 479 18.89 7.11 -1.57
C HIS A 479 17.97 6.93 -2.79
N MET A 480 16.96 6.09 -2.71
CA MET A 480 16.02 5.85 -3.82
C MET A 480 15.30 7.13 -4.24
N LYS A 481 14.78 7.92 -3.28
CA LYS A 481 13.98 9.11 -3.58
C LYS A 481 14.80 10.34 -3.96
N HIS A 482 15.94 10.57 -3.31
CA HIS A 482 16.74 11.78 -3.49
C HIS A 482 17.93 11.57 -4.43
N ALA A 483 18.81 10.60 -4.17
CA ALA A 483 19.98 10.36 -5.02
C ALA A 483 19.58 9.75 -6.37
N HIS A 484 18.58 8.85 -6.39
CA HIS A 484 18.13 8.21 -7.62
C HIS A 484 16.86 8.82 -8.20
N GLN A 485 16.32 9.89 -7.58
CA GLN A 485 15.17 10.68 -8.05
C GLN A 485 13.91 9.83 -8.33
N PHE A 486 13.77 8.68 -7.68
CA PHE A 486 12.61 7.81 -7.82
C PHE A 486 11.47 8.31 -6.92
N ARG A 487 10.77 9.36 -7.36
CA ARG A 487 9.64 9.96 -6.64
C ARG A 487 8.28 9.56 -7.20
N ARG A 488 8.27 9.04 -8.44
CA ARG A 488 7.05 8.69 -9.16
C ARG A 488 7.30 7.49 -10.05
N PHE A 489 6.35 6.55 -10.06
CA PHE A 489 6.34 5.44 -11.01
C PHE A 489 6.17 5.93 -12.45
N THR A 490 6.75 5.21 -13.40
CA THR A 490 6.60 5.44 -14.83
C THR A 490 5.64 4.43 -15.46
N LEU A 491 5.43 3.30 -14.81
CA LEU A 491 4.48 2.26 -15.21
C LEU A 491 3.16 2.40 -14.46
N LYS A 492 2.11 1.75 -14.98
CA LYS A 492 0.77 1.69 -14.41
C LYS A 492 0.39 0.24 -14.15
N SER A 493 -0.53 0.01 -13.25
CA SER A 493 -0.99 -1.26 -12.70
C SER A 493 -0.02 -1.90 -11.72
N LEU A 494 -0.58 -2.56 -10.68
CA LEU A 494 0.16 -3.14 -9.57
C LEU A 494 1.30 -4.06 -10.04
N LYS A 495 1.01 -4.99 -10.96
CA LYS A 495 2.01 -5.94 -11.47
C LYS A 495 3.22 -5.27 -12.14
N LYS A 496 2.99 -4.19 -12.91
CA LYS A 496 4.08 -3.48 -13.60
C LYS A 496 4.84 -2.55 -12.65
N VAL A 497 4.15 -1.95 -11.70
CA VAL A 497 4.73 -1.13 -10.63
C VAL A 497 5.63 -1.99 -9.75
N GLU A 498 5.25 -3.22 -9.45
CA GLU A 498 6.06 -4.18 -8.70
C GLU A 498 7.40 -4.48 -9.40
N ILE A 499 7.37 -4.71 -10.72
CA ILE A 499 8.61 -4.90 -11.52
C ILE A 499 9.48 -3.64 -11.50
N GLU A 500 8.87 -2.47 -11.70
CA GLU A 500 9.60 -1.21 -11.72
C GLU A 500 10.29 -0.95 -10.38
N PHE A 501 9.56 -1.15 -9.27
CA PHE A 501 10.15 -1.04 -7.93
C PHE A 501 11.26 -2.06 -7.70
N GLY A 502 11.05 -3.30 -8.11
CA GLY A 502 12.04 -4.35 -8.00
C GLY A 502 13.32 -4.07 -8.80
N LEU A 503 13.23 -3.45 -9.98
CA LEU A 503 14.39 -2.99 -10.73
C LEU A 503 15.17 -1.90 -9.98
N HIS A 504 14.48 -0.97 -9.30
CA HIS A 504 15.12 0.00 -8.42
C HIS A 504 15.80 -0.66 -7.24
N ALA A 505 15.14 -1.65 -6.60
CA ALA A 505 15.69 -2.41 -5.49
C ALA A 505 16.94 -3.20 -5.90
N LEU A 506 16.88 -3.88 -7.04
CA LEU A 506 18.01 -4.62 -7.60
C LEU A 506 19.19 -3.69 -7.93
N ALA A 507 18.93 -2.57 -8.59
CA ALA A 507 19.95 -1.56 -8.91
C ALA A 507 20.57 -0.96 -7.63
N HIS A 508 19.78 -0.74 -6.57
CA HIS A 508 20.27 -0.31 -5.27
C HIS A 508 21.24 -1.32 -4.66
N ASN A 509 20.86 -2.60 -4.62
CA ASN A 509 21.70 -3.66 -4.08
C ASN A 509 23.03 -3.78 -4.83
N LEU A 510 22.98 -3.71 -6.16
CA LEU A 510 24.21 -3.80 -6.97
C LEU A 510 25.11 -2.58 -6.82
N ARG A 511 24.55 -1.36 -6.73
CA ARG A 511 25.34 -0.16 -6.42
C ARG A 511 26.04 -0.28 -5.07
N LYS A 512 25.32 -0.73 -4.05
CA LYS A 512 25.89 -0.90 -2.72
C LYS A 512 26.99 -1.96 -2.68
N LYS A 513 26.84 -3.03 -3.47
CA LYS A 513 27.88 -4.06 -3.60
C LYS A 513 29.17 -3.52 -4.22
N VAL A 514 29.07 -2.52 -5.08
CA VAL A 514 30.21 -1.94 -5.82
C VAL A 514 30.86 -0.79 -5.05
N ALA A 515 30.12 -0.14 -4.13
CA ALA A 515 30.62 0.95 -3.30
C ALA A 515 31.53 0.46 -2.17
#